data_432ddd34b40eab93c78e7b98d9cf239e
#
_entry.id   432ddd34b40eab93c78e7b98d9cf239e
#
_cell.length_a   1.000
_cell.length_b   1.000
_cell.length_c   1.000
_cell.angle_alpha   90.00
_cell.angle_beta   90.00
_cell.angle_gamma   90.00
#
_symmetry.space_group_name_H-M   'P 1'
#
loop_
_entity.id
_entity.type
_entity.pdbx_description
1 polymer ?
#
loop_
_entity_poly.entity_id
_entity_poly.type
_entity_poly.pdbx_seq_one_letter_code
_entity_poly.pdbx_strand_id
1 'polypeptide(L)'
;MVPDAWNADTWNLAAISPLVRTYSIGVGDYSTHDRRPQYGTWLQDDWQISPKVTLNLGARYDLSINANGNNYAVPPFVDKGRPADKNNIQPRAGFAYRMTNRTVVRGGTGLYFSTPLQIDTFFMAQIDRLVVVQYTNDGRADFAANPTNGQPLPTVAQGQQQFCHVRNVPGCLRRSLQELVAPGDYSTNLARNWQTSLGFQHQIGNTMAVEADYVYNQGRNEKDVISNMNLTFNPATGTNYPFSDITRRAYPDWGAISMLVRTGRSSYHALQTAITKRFSNHWQGSATYTYSGLWDAFPVAFSGVNPSPVPTTPDLGGEWSLSSGDLRHRAVLNGIWQVGRGLQISGVFYTGIGERATTTYGTDVRVISGVGGPESSSRLRARADGTVVPRNSFVQPPRRKADLRLQQQISLPHRISLEGIAEVFNVFNSPNWTFTTVETSPQYGQRTSGQFRTAQLGFRLTF
;
A
#
# COMPACT_ATOMS: atom_id res chain seq x y z
N MET A 1 -19.29 -33.34 14.82
CA MET A 1 -18.91 -33.31 13.42
C MET A 1 -17.40 -33.03 13.25
N VAL A 2 -16.85 -32.11 14.00
CA VAL A 2 -15.44 -31.71 13.96
C VAL A 2 -14.87 -31.76 15.39
N PRO A 3 -14.37 -32.92 15.84
CA PRO A 3 -13.84 -33.05 17.21
C PRO A 3 -12.61 -32.21 17.49
N ASP A 4 -11.70 -32.13 16.51
CA ASP A 4 -10.53 -31.25 16.52
C ASP A 4 -10.45 -30.46 15.20
N ALA A 5 -10.59 -29.14 15.29
CA ALA A 5 -10.56 -28.25 14.12
C ALA A 5 -9.20 -28.22 13.40
N TRP A 6 -8.13 -28.60 14.10
CA TRP A 6 -6.77 -28.59 13.58
C TRP A 6 -6.27 -29.95 13.06
N ASN A 7 -7.07 -30.99 13.27
CA ASN A 7 -6.76 -32.35 12.83
C ASN A 7 -7.91 -32.90 11.97
N ALA A 8 -7.76 -32.79 10.65
CA ALA A 8 -8.79 -33.19 9.68
C ALA A 8 -9.10 -34.71 9.69
N ASP A 9 -8.17 -35.53 10.14
CA ASP A 9 -8.39 -37.00 10.26
C ASP A 9 -9.45 -37.36 11.29
N THR A 10 -9.76 -36.44 12.21
CA THR A 10 -10.81 -36.62 13.22
C THR A 10 -12.22 -36.23 12.75
N TRP A 11 -12.33 -35.67 11.54
CA TRP A 11 -13.59 -35.11 11.04
C TRP A 11 -14.52 -36.19 10.52
N ASN A 12 -15.79 -36.13 10.96
CA ASN A 12 -16.83 -36.97 10.38
C ASN A 12 -17.33 -36.32 9.07
N LEU A 13 -16.67 -36.67 7.95
CA LEU A 13 -16.94 -36.08 6.64
C LEU A 13 -18.36 -36.39 6.15
N ALA A 14 -18.93 -37.55 6.50
CA ALA A 14 -20.31 -37.89 6.12
C ALA A 14 -21.32 -36.94 6.81
N ALA A 15 -21.09 -36.63 8.08
CA ALA A 15 -21.93 -35.69 8.82
C ALA A 15 -21.75 -34.24 8.39
N ILE A 16 -20.58 -33.91 7.84
CA ILE A 16 -20.26 -32.55 7.34
C ILE A 16 -20.79 -32.35 5.91
N SER A 17 -20.86 -33.41 5.10
CA SER A 17 -21.18 -33.35 3.67
C SER A 17 -22.39 -32.48 3.32
N PRO A 18 -23.56 -32.56 4.03
CA PRO A 18 -24.71 -31.72 3.76
C PRO A 18 -24.45 -30.21 3.98
N LEU A 19 -23.44 -29.85 4.75
CA LEU A 19 -23.09 -28.45 5.08
C LEU A 19 -22.07 -27.87 4.10
N VAL A 20 -21.32 -28.71 3.40
CA VAL A 20 -20.34 -28.29 2.39
C VAL A 20 -21.07 -27.80 1.16
N ARG A 21 -20.83 -26.57 0.74
CA ARG A 21 -21.43 -25.99 -0.47
C ARG A 21 -20.60 -26.23 -1.70
N THR A 22 -19.28 -26.13 -1.56
CA THR A 22 -18.35 -26.23 -2.68
C THR A 22 -17.05 -26.84 -2.25
N TYR A 23 -16.37 -27.47 -3.18
CA TYR A 23 -14.98 -27.89 -3.07
C TYR A 23 -14.18 -27.19 -4.17
N SER A 24 -13.09 -26.51 -3.80
CA SER A 24 -12.24 -25.80 -4.75
C SER A 24 -10.82 -26.34 -4.67
N ILE A 25 -10.22 -26.61 -5.80
CA ILE A 25 -8.85 -27.09 -5.91
C ILE A 25 -8.13 -26.43 -7.09
N GLY A 26 -6.88 -26.05 -6.87
CA GLY A 26 -6.01 -25.63 -7.96
C GLY A 26 -5.42 -26.83 -8.68
N VAL A 27 -5.44 -26.79 -9.99
CA VAL A 27 -4.93 -27.83 -10.87
C VAL A 27 -3.87 -27.21 -11.76
N GLY A 28 -2.71 -27.85 -11.88
CA GLY A 28 -1.62 -27.41 -12.71
C GLY A 28 -0.28 -27.33 -11.96
N ASP A 29 0.64 -26.56 -12.50
CA ASP A 29 1.98 -26.40 -11.93
C ASP A 29 2.02 -25.20 -10.99
N TYR A 30 2.22 -25.48 -9.71
CA TYR A 30 2.38 -24.46 -8.67
C TYR A 30 3.79 -23.88 -8.60
N SER A 31 4.75 -24.53 -9.27
CA SER A 31 6.13 -24.08 -9.29
C SER A 31 6.32 -23.03 -10.36
N THR A 32 6.62 -21.81 -9.99
CA THR A 32 6.99 -20.76 -10.94
C THR A 32 8.46 -20.47 -10.87
N HIS A 33 9.17 -20.71 -11.99
CA HIS A 33 10.57 -20.34 -12.15
C HIS A 33 10.64 -19.22 -13.19
N ASP A 34 10.57 -17.99 -12.72
CA ASP A 34 10.61 -16.84 -13.59
C ASP A 34 11.95 -16.12 -13.49
N ARG A 35 12.67 -16.07 -14.61
CA ARG A 35 13.92 -15.34 -14.71
C ARG A 35 13.64 -13.90 -15.13
N ARG A 36 14.03 -12.97 -14.30
CA ARG A 36 13.93 -11.52 -14.57
C ARG A 36 15.31 -10.87 -14.46
N PRO A 37 16.15 -11.00 -15.48
CA PRO A 37 17.45 -10.33 -15.48
C PRO A 37 17.28 -8.81 -15.31
N GLN A 38 18.10 -8.25 -14.45
CA GLN A 38 18.16 -6.81 -14.22
C GLN A 38 19.59 -6.35 -14.45
N TYR A 39 19.73 -5.29 -15.22
CA TYR A 39 21.00 -4.66 -15.53
C TYR A 39 20.94 -3.21 -15.09
N GLY A 40 21.96 -2.75 -14.40
CA GLY A 40 22.10 -1.38 -13.98
C GLY A 40 23.52 -0.88 -14.27
N THR A 41 23.61 0.28 -14.89
CA THR A 41 24.88 0.99 -15.07
C THR A 41 24.70 2.43 -14.67
N TRP A 42 25.77 3.04 -14.17
CA TRP A 42 25.75 4.44 -13.77
C TRP A 42 27.10 5.09 -13.99
N LEU A 43 27.06 6.42 -14.19
CA LEU A 43 28.18 7.30 -14.17
C LEU A 43 27.86 8.46 -13.24
N GLN A 44 28.77 8.81 -12.36
CA GLN A 44 28.61 9.91 -11.41
C GLN A 44 29.94 10.62 -11.26
N ASP A 45 29.88 11.95 -11.13
CA ASP A 45 31.02 12.80 -10.82
C ASP A 45 30.63 13.78 -9.71
N ASP A 46 31.54 13.93 -8.72
CA ASP A 46 31.45 14.87 -7.61
C ASP A 46 32.51 15.96 -7.83
N TRP A 47 32.12 17.02 -8.46
CA TRP A 47 33.02 18.07 -8.92
C TRP A 47 33.07 19.24 -7.95
N GLN A 48 34.19 19.43 -7.29
CA GLN A 48 34.46 20.61 -6.46
C GLN A 48 35.00 21.76 -7.33
N ILE A 49 34.07 22.58 -7.85
CA ILE A 49 34.39 23.71 -8.71
C ILE A 49 35.23 24.76 -7.96
N SER A 50 34.93 24.97 -6.70
CA SER A 50 35.65 25.88 -5.80
C SER A 50 35.59 25.41 -4.36
N PRO A 51 36.34 26.01 -3.42
CA PRO A 51 36.21 25.69 -2.00
C PRO A 51 34.81 25.91 -1.41
N LYS A 52 33.94 26.62 -2.14
CA LYS A 52 32.57 26.93 -1.72
C LYS A 52 31.47 26.21 -2.51
N VAL A 53 31.80 25.64 -3.67
CA VAL A 53 30.80 25.06 -4.58
C VAL A 53 31.19 23.64 -4.95
N THR A 54 30.30 22.71 -4.63
CA THR A 54 30.35 21.33 -5.12
C THR A 54 29.14 21.05 -5.99
N LEU A 55 29.36 20.40 -7.14
CA LEU A 55 28.32 19.83 -8.00
C LEU A 55 28.41 18.32 -7.96
N ASN A 56 27.25 17.67 -7.92
CA ASN A 56 27.11 16.24 -8.07
C ASN A 56 26.29 15.97 -9.34
N LEU A 57 26.88 15.37 -10.34
CA LEU A 57 26.24 15.07 -11.61
C LEU A 57 26.29 13.57 -11.85
N GLY A 58 25.19 13.02 -12.32
CA GLY A 58 25.15 11.60 -12.60
C GLY A 58 24.02 11.20 -13.53
N ALA A 59 24.18 10.04 -14.11
CA ALA A 59 23.14 9.36 -14.84
C ALA A 59 23.19 7.86 -14.50
N ARG A 60 22.02 7.26 -14.39
CA ARG A 60 21.87 5.81 -14.23
C ARG A 60 20.94 5.29 -15.32
N TYR A 61 21.23 4.10 -15.80
CA TYR A 61 20.35 3.36 -16.68
C TYR A 61 20.02 2.01 -16.07
N ASP A 62 18.74 1.67 -16.00
CA ASP A 62 18.26 0.37 -15.54
C ASP A 62 17.45 -0.32 -16.62
N LEU A 63 17.71 -1.60 -16.84
CA LEU A 63 16.95 -2.46 -17.72
C LEU A 63 16.47 -3.68 -16.95
N SER A 64 15.16 -3.88 -16.93
CA SER A 64 14.52 -5.08 -16.36
C SER A 64 13.86 -5.87 -17.48
N ILE A 65 14.36 -7.07 -17.74
CA ILE A 65 13.80 -7.97 -18.74
C ILE A 65 12.72 -8.83 -18.08
N ASN A 66 11.64 -9.09 -18.77
CA ASN A 66 10.48 -9.85 -18.27
C ASN A 66 9.86 -9.25 -16.98
N ALA A 67 9.94 -7.93 -16.84
CA ALA A 67 9.57 -7.22 -15.62
C ALA A 67 8.07 -7.31 -15.27
N ASN A 68 7.23 -7.47 -16.29
CA ASN A 68 5.77 -7.53 -16.16
C ASN A 68 5.18 -8.81 -16.74
N GLY A 69 5.91 -9.92 -16.60
CA GLY A 69 5.47 -11.20 -17.16
C GLY A 69 5.41 -11.23 -18.68
N ASN A 70 6.35 -10.55 -19.36
CA ASN A 70 6.36 -10.39 -20.82
C ASN A 70 6.42 -11.72 -21.58
N ASN A 71 6.87 -12.79 -20.93
CA ASN A 71 6.96 -14.14 -21.49
C ASN A 71 5.66 -14.95 -21.34
N TYR A 72 4.68 -14.44 -20.62
CA TYR A 72 3.39 -15.13 -20.41
C TYR A 72 2.31 -14.53 -21.30
N ALA A 73 1.38 -15.39 -21.72
CA ALA A 73 0.16 -14.96 -22.42
C ALA A 73 -1.06 -15.25 -21.55
N VAL A 74 -2.04 -14.37 -21.59
CA VAL A 74 -3.36 -14.57 -21.00
C VAL A 74 -4.42 -14.17 -22.05
N PRO A 75 -4.67 -15.04 -23.03
CA PRO A 75 -5.67 -14.74 -24.06
C PRO A 75 -7.07 -14.60 -23.46
N PRO A 76 -7.92 -13.66 -23.95
CA PRO A 76 -7.66 -12.74 -25.07
C PRO A 76 -7.03 -11.40 -24.61
N PHE A 77 -6.56 -11.26 -23.37
CA PHE A 77 -6.22 -9.97 -22.77
C PHE A 77 -4.77 -9.56 -23.02
N VAL A 78 -3.86 -10.52 -22.98
CA VAL A 78 -2.41 -10.25 -22.98
C VAL A 78 -1.67 -11.22 -23.88
N ASP A 79 -0.91 -10.70 -24.83
CA ASP A 79 -0.06 -11.47 -25.72
C ASP A 79 1.33 -11.74 -25.13
N LYS A 80 1.95 -12.85 -25.56
CA LYS A 80 3.32 -13.18 -25.23
C LYS A 80 4.31 -12.34 -26.04
N GLY A 81 5.50 -12.12 -25.48
CA GLY A 81 6.59 -11.46 -26.21
C GLY A 81 6.51 -9.94 -26.21
N ARG A 82 5.79 -9.35 -25.27
CA ARG A 82 5.73 -7.89 -25.10
C ARG A 82 7.11 -7.31 -24.84
N PRO A 83 7.42 -6.10 -25.34
CA PRO A 83 8.73 -5.50 -25.17
C PRO A 83 9.02 -5.12 -23.72
N ALA A 84 10.29 -5.19 -23.33
CA ALA A 84 10.73 -4.56 -22.08
C ALA A 84 10.78 -3.04 -22.22
N ASP A 85 10.57 -2.34 -21.10
CA ASP A 85 10.83 -0.90 -21.04
C ASP A 85 12.33 -0.63 -21.11
N LYS A 86 12.75 0.12 -22.11
CA LYS A 86 14.17 0.39 -22.41
C LYS A 86 14.58 1.85 -22.25
N ASN A 87 13.64 2.73 -21.86
CA ASN A 87 13.91 4.17 -21.80
C ASN A 87 14.22 4.67 -20.38
N ASN A 88 14.68 3.81 -19.49
CA ASN A 88 14.85 4.08 -18.06
C ASN A 88 16.17 4.82 -17.75
N ILE A 89 16.40 5.95 -18.41
CA ILE A 89 17.54 6.83 -18.14
C ILE A 89 17.17 7.75 -16.97
N GLN A 90 18.05 7.80 -15.96
CA GLN A 90 17.84 8.46 -14.68
C GLN A 90 18.90 9.56 -14.47
N PRO A 91 18.73 10.75 -15.04
CA PRO A 91 19.63 11.86 -14.79
C PRO A 91 19.46 12.36 -13.34
N ARG A 92 20.57 12.80 -12.76
CA ARG A 92 20.63 13.36 -11.41
C ARG A 92 21.59 14.53 -11.40
N ALA A 93 21.18 15.61 -10.75
CA ALA A 93 22.04 16.76 -10.53
C ALA A 93 21.83 17.27 -9.10
N GLY A 94 22.88 17.68 -8.46
CA GLY A 94 22.87 18.28 -7.14
C GLY A 94 23.95 19.32 -6.99
N PHE A 95 23.75 20.22 -6.03
CA PHE A 95 24.77 21.19 -5.68
C PHE A 95 24.78 21.47 -4.18
N ALA A 96 25.93 21.85 -3.66
CA ALA A 96 26.10 22.43 -2.36
C ALA A 96 26.93 23.71 -2.48
N TYR A 97 26.39 24.80 -1.93
CA TYR A 97 27.04 26.10 -1.89
C TYR A 97 27.28 26.55 -0.46
N ARG A 98 28.53 26.62 -0.06
CA ARG A 98 28.95 27.17 1.24
C ARG A 98 28.93 28.70 1.16
N MET A 99 27.77 29.31 1.50
CA MET A 99 27.60 30.76 1.49
C MET A 99 28.52 31.42 2.52
N THR A 100 28.58 30.85 3.73
CA THR A 100 29.48 31.26 4.81
C THR A 100 30.09 30.01 5.48
N ASN A 101 30.98 30.20 6.46
CA ASN A 101 31.49 29.08 7.26
C ASN A 101 30.41 28.37 8.10
N ARG A 102 29.22 28.95 8.23
CA ARG A 102 28.09 28.46 9.02
C ARG A 102 26.81 28.24 8.22
N THR A 103 26.81 28.63 6.94
CA THR A 103 25.58 28.54 6.11
C THR A 103 25.89 27.80 4.82
N VAL A 104 25.11 26.80 4.54
CA VAL A 104 25.13 26.03 3.31
C VAL A 104 23.75 26.06 2.66
N VAL A 105 23.73 26.35 1.35
CA VAL A 105 22.56 26.15 0.49
C VAL A 105 22.82 24.91 -0.33
N ARG A 106 21.83 24.03 -0.42
CA ARG A 106 21.93 22.76 -1.14
C ARG A 106 20.65 22.51 -1.96
N GLY A 107 20.82 21.82 -3.06
CA GLY A 107 19.67 21.42 -3.86
C GLY A 107 20.02 20.27 -4.76
N GLY A 108 19.00 19.59 -5.25
CA GLY A 108 19.17 18.49 -6.17
C GLY A 108 17.88 18.15 -6.89
N THR A 109 18.04 17.53 -8.03
CA THR A 109 16.93 17.02 -8.83
C THR A 109 17.35 15.72 -9.51
N GLY A 110 16.39 14.83 -9.71
CA GLY A 110 16.66 13.56 -10.37
C GLY A 110 15.39 12.80 -10.75
N LEU A 111 15.55 11.98 -11.78
CA LEU A 111 14.55 11.03 -12.22
C LEU A 111 14.92 9.63 -11.70
N TYR A 112 13.93 8.90 -11.18
CA TYR A 112 14.10 7.57 -10.63
C TYR A 112 13.03 6.64 -11.18
N PHE A 113 13.42 5.44 -11.61
CA PHE A 113 12.50 4.40 -12.00
C PHE A 113 12.38 3.34 -10.91
N SER A 114 11.18 2.81 -10.72
CA SER A 114 10.95 1.74 -9.76
C SER A 114 11.42 0.40 -10.31
N THR A 115 11.89 -0.46 -9.40
CA THR A 115 12.06 -1.88 -9.71
C THR A 115 10.69 -2.55 -9.72
N PRO A 116 10.32 -3.30 -10.79
CA PRO A 116 9.06 -4.02 -10.83
C PRO A 116 8.96 -5.06 -9.71
N LEU A 117 7.78 -5.17 -9.13
CA LEU A 117 7.52 -6.19 -8.10
C LEU A 117 7.45 -7.58 -8.74
N GLN A 118 8.03 -8.57 -8.08
CA GLN A 118 7.99 -9.96 -8.54
C GLN A 118 6.57 -10.52 -8.61
N ILE A 119 5.70 -10.06 -7.73
CA ILE A 119 4.32 -10.53 -7.65
C ILE A 119 3.53 -10.29 -8.94
N ASP A 120 3.84 -9.24 -9.69
CA ASP A 120 3.14 -8.96 -10.96
C ASP A 120 3.41 -10.05 -12.00
N THR A 121 4.65 -10.54 -12.07
CA THR A 121 5.02 -11.66 -12.93
C THR A 121 4.46 -12.99 -12.43
N PHE A 122 4.44 -13.16 -11.10
CA PHE A 122 3.90 -14.35 -10.46
C PHE A 122 2.42 -14.60 -10.81
N PHE A 123 1.58 -13.57 -10.74
CA PHE A 123 0.17 -13.70 -11.11
C PHE A 123 -0.03 -14.09 -12.58
N MET A 124 0.77 -13.50 -13.48
CA MET A 124 0.72 -13.86 -14.90
C MET A 124 1.10 -15.32 -15.13
N ALA A 125 2.17 -15.78 -14.48
CA ALA A 125 2.62 -17.17 -14.55
C ALA A 125 1.58 -18.14 -13.98
N GLN A 126 0.88 -17.76 -12.91
CA GLN A 126 -0.20 -18.57 -12.35
C GLN A 126 -1.36 -18.74 -13.33
N ILE A 127 -1.82 -17.66 -13.97
CA ILE A 127 -2.95 -17.72 -14.92
C ILE A 127 -2.59 -18.62 -16.12
N ASP A 128 -1.34 -18.62 -16.56
CA ASP A 128 -0.85 -19.44 -17.67
C ASP A 128 -0.80 -20.95 -17.32
N ARG A 129 -0.49 -21.30 -16.07
CA ARG A 129 -0.14 -22.67 -15.66
C ARG A 129 -1.09 -23.31 -14.67
N LEU A 130 -1.94 -22.53 -14.04
CA LEU A 130 -2.81 -22.96 -12.95
C LEU A 130 -4.24 -22.57 -13.25
N VAL A 131 -5.16 -23.47 -12.97
CA VAL A 131 -6.59 -23.17 -12.96
C VAL A 131 -7.21 -23.65 -11.66
N VAL A 132 -8.05 -22.81 -11.04
CA VAL A 132 -8.85 -23.21 -9.88
C VAL A 132 -10.18 -23.72 -10.38
N VAL A 133 -10.44 -24.98 -10.17
CA VAL A 133 -11.71 -25.64 -10.47
C VAL A 133 -12.56 -25.72 -9.19
N GLN A 134 -13.86 -25.59 -9.35
CA GLN A 134 -14.80 -25.62 -8.24
C GLN A 134 -15.93 -26.59 -8.54
N TYR A 135 -16.11 -27.56 -7.64
CA TYR A 135 -17.23 -28.48 -7.65
C TYR A 135 -18.30 -27.95 -6.69
N THR A 136 -19.54 -27.91 -7.15
CA THR A 136 -20.69 -27.53 -6.32
C THR A 136 -21.34 -28.80 -5.76
N ASN A 137 -21.72 -28.80 -4.50
CA ASN A 137 -22.41 -29.92 -3.89
C ASN A 137 -23.70 -30.22 -4.65
N ASP A 138 -23.79 -31.44 -5.13
CA ASP A 138 -24.91 -31.99 -5.89
C ASP A 138 -25.96 -32.73 -5.02
N GLY A 139 -25.79 -32.65 -3.70
CA GLY A 139 -26.68 -33.30 -2.73
C GLY A 139 -26.26 -34.71 -2.31
N ARG A 140 -25.13 -35.25 -2.85
CA ARG A 140 -24.63 -36.56 -2.44
C ARG A 140 -24.18 -36.56 -0.98
N ALA A 141 -24.47 -37.64 -0.29
CA ALA A 141 -24.08 -37.82 1.10
C ALA A 141 -22.55 -37.91 1.27
N ASP A 142 -21.82 -38.31 0.23
CA ASP A 142 -20.37 -38.47 0.23
C ASP A 142 -19.62 -37.27 -0.35
N PHE A 143 -20.30 -36.18 -0.72
CA PHE A 143 -19.67 -35.05 -1.41
C PHE A 143 -18.43 -34.50 -0.68
N ALA A 144 -18.45 -34.40 0.64
CA ALA A 144 -17.31 -33.89 1.40
C ALA A 144 -16.07 -34.81 1.32
N ALA A 145 -16.27 -36.12 1.18
CA ALA A 145 -15.19 -37.08 1.06
C ALA A 145 -14.80 -37.35 -0.41
N ASN A 146 -15.73 -37.16 -1.35
CA ASN A 146 -15.58 -37.49 -2.75
C ASN A 146 -16.20 -36.39 -3.64
N PRO A 147 -15.65 -35.19 -3.64
CA PRO A 147 -16.24 -34.05 -4.36
C PRO A 147 -16.24 -34.23 -5.87
N THR A 148 -15.32 -35.04 -6.42
CA THR A 148 -15.21 -35.30 -7.87
C THR A 148 -16.08 -36.46 -8.34
N ASN A 149 -16.81 -37.12 -7.44
CA ASN A 149 -17.58 -38.34 -7.72
C ASN A 149 -16.74 -39.46 -8.35
N GLY A 150 -15.52 -39.66 -7.82
CA GLY A 150 -14.59 -40.69 -8.31
C GLY A 150 -13.92 -40.33 -9.63
N GLN A 151 -14.23 -39.20 -10.24
CA GLN A 151 -13.57 -38.78 -11.47
C GLN A 151 -12.18 -38.19 -11.18
N PRO A 152 -11.21 -38.38 -12.09
CA PRO A 152 -9.91 -37.73 -11.95
C PRO A 152 -10.06 -36.22 -12.05
N LEU A 153 -9.13 -35.49 -11.43
CA LEU A 153 -9.05 -34.03 -11.58
C LEU A 153 -8.79 -33.68 -13.05
N PRO A 154 -9.40 -32.58 -13.55
CA PRO A 154 -9.19 -32.15 -14.92
C PRO A 154 -7.74 -31.69 -15.13
N THR A 155 -7.28 -31.73 -16.36
CA THR A 155 -6.05 -31.05 -16.78
C THR A 155 -6.28 -29.52 -16.76
N VAL A 156 -5.20 -28.73 -16.78
CA VAL A 156 -5.27 -27.27 -16.89
C VAL A 156 -6.09 -26.86 -18.13
N ALA A 157 -5.82 -27.47 -19.27
CA ALA A 157 -6.54 -27.16 -20.50
C ALA A 157 -8.04 -27.47 -20.40
N GLN A 158 -8.40 -28.62 -19.81
CA GLN A 158 -9.81 -28.93 -19.54
C GLN A 158 -10.47 -27.96 -18.57
N GLY A 159 -9.78 -27.62 -17.48
CA GLY A 159 -10.30 -26.65 -16.51
C GLY A 159 -10.44 -25.24 -17.09
N GLN A 160 -9.61 -24.87 -18.06
CA GLN A 160 -9.72 -23.61 -18.79
C GLN A 160 -10.89 -23.59 -19.79
N GLN A 161 -11.26 -24.71 -20.35
CA GLN A 161 -12.35 -24.83 -21.31
C GLN A 161 -13.71 -25.08 -20.64
N GLN A 162 -13.74 -25.75 -19.49
CA GLN A 162 -14.96 -26.10 -18.77
C GLN A 162 -15.34 -24.96 -17.84
N PHE A 163 -16.08 -24.01 -18.33
CA PHE A 163 -16.54 -22.84 -17.58
C PHE A 163 -18.03 -22.93 -17.21
N CYS A 164 -18.34 -22.65 -15.95
CA CYS A 164 -19.71 -22.65 -15.48
C CYS A 164 -20.27 -21.22 -15.43
N HIS A 165 -21.12 -20.88 -16.36
CA HIS A 165 -21.79 -19.58 -16.41
C HIS A 165 -22.78 -19.39 -15.26
N VAL A 166 -23.38 -20.46 -14.77
CA VAL A 166 -24.40 -20.43 -13.71
C VAL A 166 -23.89 -21.16 -12.47
N ARG A 167 -24.14 -20.56 -11.30
CA ARG A 167 -23.84 -21.21 -10.03
C ARG A 167 -24.73 -22.43 -9.79
N ASN A 168 -24.17 -23.42 -9.11
CA ASN A 168 -24.87 -24.61 -8.63
C ASN A 168 -25.43 -25.53 -9.73
N VAL A 169 -24.76 -25.61 -10.88
CA VAL A 169 -25.06 -26.64 -11.87
C VAL A 169 -24.26 -27.89 -11.54
N PRO A 170 -24.89 -29.05 -11.27
CA PRO A 170 -24.20 -30.29 -10.96
C PRO A 170 -23.22 -30.71 -12.06
N GLY A 171 -22.07 -31.20 -11.67
CA GLY A 171 -21.05 -31.68 -12.62
C GLY A 171 -20.27 -30.61 -13.38
N CYS A 172 -20.52 -29.36 -13.09
CA CYS A 172 -19.85 -28.23 -13.76
C CYS A 172 -18.55 -27.86 -13.06
N LEU A 173 -17.48 -27.78 -13.78
CA LEU A 173 -16.19 -27.25 -13.31
C LEU A 173 -16.18 -25.73 -13.46
N ARG A 174 -15.83 -25.04 -12.40
CA ARG A 174 -15.84 -23.59 -12.39
C ARG A 174 -14.42 -23.05 -12.33
N ARG A 175 -14.11 -22.12 -13.20
CA ARG A 175 -12.89 -21.34 -13.19
C ARG A 175 -12.84 -20.39 -11.99
N SER A 176 -11.65 -19.94 -11.61
CA SER A 176 -11.47 -18.85 -10.65
C SER A 176 -12.30 -17.65 -11.04
N LEU A 177 -12.90 -17.00 -10.03
CA LEU A 177 -13.73 -15.82 -10.22
C LEU A 177 -12.91 -14.54 -10.37
N GLN A 178 -11.64 -14.58 -9.99
CA GLN A 178 -10.79 -13.40 -9.97
C GLN A 178 -9.44 -13.74 -10.59
N GLU A 179 -9.08 -12.99 -11.60
CA GLU A 179 -7.83 -13.15 -12.34
C GLU A 179 -7.18 -11.78 -12.49
N LEU A 180 -5.88 -11.72 -12.26
CA LEU A 180 -5.08 -10.51 -12.42
C LEU A 180 -4.35 -10.60 -13.75
N VAL A 181 -4.62 -9.65 -14.63
CA VAL A 181 -3.96 -9.52 -15.94
C VAL A 181 -3.34 -8.15 -16.09
N ALA A 182 -2.26 -8.07 -16.84
CA ALA A 182 -1.58 -6.83 -17.17
C ALA A 182 -1.62 -6.63 -18.69
N PRO A 183 -2.49 -5.77 -19.22
CA PRO A 183 -2.60 -5.53 -20.65
C PRO A 183 -1.33 -4.91 -21.22
N GLY A 184 -1.05 -5.22 -22.49
CA GLY A 184 0.20 -4.91 -23.17
C GLY A 184 0.66 -3.45 -23.06
N ASP A 185 -0.21 -2.54 -23.41
CA ASP A 185 0.12 -1.11 -23.50
C ASP A 185 0.38 -0.44 -22.15
N TYR A 186 -0.24 -0.93 -21.08
CA TYR A 186 -0.12 -0.34 -19.75
C TYR A 186 0.92 -1.01 -18.85
N SER A 187 1.40 -2.18 -19.23
CA SER A 187 2.28 -2.99 -18.39
C SER A 187 3.77 -2.81 -18.69
N THR A 188 4.14 -2.17 -19.80
CA THR A 188 5.53 -2.03 -20.23
C THR A 188 6.24 -0.85 -19.58
N ASN A 189 5.55 0.26 -19.33
CA ASN A 189 6.14 1.43 -18.72
C ASN A 189 6.36 1.25 -17.24
N LEU A 190 7.58 1.47 -16.76
CA LEU A 190 7.89 1.43 -15.35
C LEU A 190 7.39 2.69 -14.62
N ALA A 191 7.01 2.53 -13.37
CA ALA A 191 6.72 3.68 -12.52
C ALA A 191 7.98 4.51 -12.32
N ARG A 192 7.83 5.83 -12.40
CA ARG A 192 8.94 6.77 -12.26
C ARG A 192 8.57 7.92 -11.33
N ASN A 193 9.58 8.45 -10.67
CA ASN A 193 9.44 9.56 -9.75
C ASN A 193 10.50 10.62 -10.07
N TRP A 194 10.05 11.84 -10.34
CA TRP A 194 10.90 13.02 -10.41
C TRP A 194 10.97 13.64 -9.02
N GLN A 195 12.18 13.76 -8.47
CA GLN A 195 12.41 14.35 -7.15
C GLN A 195 13.24 15.61 -7.27
N THR A 196 12.86 16.64 -6.55
CA THR A 196 13.60 17.90 -6.47
C THR A 196 13.60 18.41 -5.04
N SER A 197 14.72 18.92 -4.57
CA SER A 197 14.83 19.59 -3.29
C SER A 197 15.70 20.83 -3.38
N LEU A 198 15.36 21.83 -2.56
CA LEU A 198 16.15 23.04 -2.35
C LEU A 198 16.06 23.41 -0.88
N GLY A 199 17.20 23.58 -0.25
CA GLY A 199 17.20 23.91 1.17
C GLY A 199 18.45 24.63 1.62
N PHE A 200 18.40 25.09 2.85
CA PHE A 200 19.54 25.66 3.51
C PHE A 200 19.71 25.12 4.92
N GLN A 201 20.93 25.14 5.39
CA GLN A 201 21.30 24.83 6.75
C GLN A 201 22.15 25.96 7.34
N HIS A 202 21.84 26.40 8.53
CA HIS A 202 22.62 27.41 9.24
C HIS A 202 22.98 26.95 10.65
N GLN A 203 24.28 27.03 10.97
CA GLN A 203 24.79 26.72 12.30
C GLN A 203 24.73 27.96 13.20
N ILE A 204 24.06 27.83 14.34
CA ILE A 204 23.92 28.86 15.37
C ILE A 204 24.87 28.50 16.53
N GLY A 205 25.90 29.33 16.75
CA GLY A 205 26.93 29.00 17.72
C GLY A 205 27.65 27.71 17.35
N ASN A 206 28.01 26.91 18.35
CA ASN A 206 28.74 25.64 18.15
C ASN A 206 27.87 24.40 18.33
N THR A 207 26.65 24.55 18.80
CA THR A 207 25.82 23.41 19.23
C THR A 207 24.45 23.35 18.62
N MET A 208 24.02 24.40 17.90
CA MET A 208 22.67 24.43 17.28
C MET A 208 22.77 24.56 15.77
N ALA A 209 21.78 24.03 15.08
CA ALA A 209 21.57 24.21 13.66
C ALA A 209 20.07 24.38 13.36
N VAL A 210 19.77 25.17 12.34
CA VAL A 210 18.45 25.29 11.74
C VAL A 210 18.53 24.85 10.27
N GLU A 211 17.49 24.18 9.82
CA GLU A 211 17.38 23.69 8.45
C GLU A 211 15.98 24.03 7.91
N ALA A 212 15.91 24.32 6.62
CA ALA A 212 14.66 24.40 5.89
C ALA A 212 14.88 23.86 4.47
N ASP A 213 14.10 22.86 4.10
CA ASP A 213 14.14 22.22 2.80
C ASP A 213 12.75 22.23 2.17
N TYR A 214 12.65 22.74 0.96
CA TYR A 214 11.51 22.50 0.11
C TYR A 214 11.74 21.22 -0.70
N VAL A 215 10.77 20.32 -0.70
CA VAL A 215 10.81 19.03 -1.39
C VAL A 215 9.62 18.94 -2.34
N TYR A 216 9.91 18.51 -3.56
CA TYR A 216 8.92 18.21 -4.58
C TYR A 216 9.15 16.81 -5.14
N ASN A 217 8.08 15.99 -5.17
CA ASN A 217 8.09 14.68 -5.80
C ASN A 217 6.91 14.55 -6.75
N GLN A 218 7.15 13.97 -7.92
CA GLN A 218 6.11 13.72 -8.93
C GLN A 218 6.20 12.29 -9.44
N GLY A 219 5.21 11.46 -9.03
CA GLY A 219 5.04 10.09 -9.52
C GLY A 219 4.26 10.02 -10.83
N ARG A 220 4.67 9.12 -11.72
CA ARG A 220 3.98 8.78 -12.97
C ARG A 220 4.07 7.29 -13.23
N ASN A 221 3.12 6.76 -13.99
CA ASN A 221 3.01 5.34 -14.32
C ASN A 221 2.96 4.46 -13.06
N GLU A 222 2.42 4.99 -11.97
CA GLU A 222 2.25 4.24 -10.73
C GLU A 222 1.24 3.12 -10.97
N LYS A 223 1.51 1.99 -10.34
CA LYS A 223 0.70 0.80 -10.47
C LYS A 223 -0.67 1.01 -9.86
N ASP A 224 -1.69 0.58 -10.55
CA ASP A 224 -3.04 0.50 -10.06
C ASP A 224 -3.74 -0.78 -10.54
N VAL A 225 -4.87 -1.13 -9.93
CA VAL A 225 -5.64 -2.34 -10.25
C VAL A 225 -7.11 -1.98 -10.45
N ILE A 226 -7.61 -2.20 -11.66
CA ILE A 226 -9.04 -2.22 -11.92
C ILE A 226 -9.59 -3.55 -11.43
N SER A 227 -10.47 -3.54 -10.44
CA SER A 227 -10.87 -4.74 -9.73
C SER A 227 -11.70 -5.70 -10.55
N ASN A 228 -12.51 -5.20 -11.47
CA ASN A 228 -13.30 -6.03 -12.38
C ASN A 228 -13.59 -5.31 -13.70
N MET A 229 -12.75 -5.56 -14.69
CA MET A 229 -12.96 -5.03 -16.04
C MET A 229 -14.06 -5.74 -16.82
N ASN A 230 -14.63 -6.81 -16.27
CA ASN A 230 -15.70 -7.57 -16.91
C ASN A 230 -17.12 -7.06 -16.56
N LEU A 231 -17.20 -5.93 -15.84
CA LEU A 231 -18.42 -5.19 -15.61
C LEU A 231 -18.75 -4.32 -16.81
N THR A 232 -20.04 -4.23 -17.15
CA THR A 232 -20.54 -3.35 -18.19
C THR A 232 -21.52 -2.34 -17.62
N PHE A 233 -21.39 -1.10 -18.04
CA PHE A 233 -22.19 0.02 -17.56
C PHE A 233 -23.47 0.18 -18.41
N ASN A 234 -24.61 0.42 -17.75
CA ASN A 234 -25.87 0.75 -18.39
C ASN A 234 -26.14 2.26 -18.27
N PRO A 235 -25.95 3.02 -19.33
CA PRO A 235 -26.15 4.46 -19.28
C PRO A 235 -27.62 4.89 -19.05
N ALA A 236 -28.55 4.01 -19.34
CA ALA A 236 -30.00 4.33 -19.16
C ALA A 236 -30.40 4.33 -17.67
N THR A 237 -29.70 3.55 -16.83
CA THR A 237 -30.00 3.47 -15.39
C THR A 237 -28.95 4.15 -14.52
N GLY A 238 -27.78 4.50 -15.08
CA GLY A 238 -26.64 5.01 -14.32
C GLY A 238 -25.96 3.96 -13.42
N THR A 239 -26.28 2.68 -13.61
CA THR A 239 -25.73 1.54 -12.85
C THR A 239 -25.03 0.56 -13.77
N ASN A 240 -24.26 -0.37 -13.23
CA ASN A 240 -23.79 -1.52 -14.01
C ASN A 240 -24.89 -2.55 -14.15
N TYR A 241 -24.83 -3.33 -15.22
CA TYR A 241 -25.65 -4.54 -15.31
C TYR A 241 -25.25 -5.52 -14.19
N PRO A 242 -26.20 -6.28 -13.64
CA PRO A 242 -25.91 -7.29 -12.64
C PRO A 242 -24.83 -8.27 -13.15
N PHE A 243 -23.79 -8.49 -12.38
CA PHE A 243 -22.70 -9.38 -12.78
C PHE A 243 -23.15 -10.84 -12.99
N SER A 244 -24.28 -11.21 -12.42
CA SER A 244 -24.95 -12.51 -12.66
C SER A 244 -25.51 -12.66 -14.07
N ASP A 245 -25.76 -11.54 -14.75
CA ASP A 245 -26.19 -11.56 -16.16
C ASP A 245 -24.97 -11.73 -17.08
N ILE A 246 -24.65 -12.97 -17.43
CA ILE A 246 -23.50 -13.31 -18.25
C ILE A 246 -23.59 -12.71 -19.67
N THR A 247 -24.82 -12.48 -20.18
CA THR A 247 -25.03 -11.94 -21.53
C THR A 247 -24.59 -10.50 -21.67
N ARG A 248 -24.43 -9.83 -20.54
CA ARG A 248 -24.01 -8.42 -20.44
C ARG A 248 -22.54 -8.24 -20.09
N ARG A 249 -21.81 -9.33 -19.83
CA ARG A 249 -20.38 -9.24 -19.57
C ARG A 249 -19.60 -8.92 -20.85
N ALA A 250 -18.54 -8.15 -20.73
CA ALA A 250 -17.63 -7.91 -21.84
C ALA A 250 -16.94 -9.22 -22.32
N TYR A 251 -16.68 -10.11 -21.37
CA TYR A 251 -16.09 -11.43 -21.59
C TYR A 251 -16.93 -12.50 -20.89
N PRO A 252 -17.94 -13.07 -21.58
CA PRO A 252 -18.93 -13.98 -20.99
C PRO A 252 -18.33 -15.23 -20.36
N ASP A 253 -17.23 -15.75 -20.95
CA ASP A 253 -16.54 -16.96 -20.50
C ASP A 253 -15.65 -16.74 -19.29
N TRP A 254 -15.62 -15.51 -18.75
CA TRP A 254 -14.76 -15.15 -17.63
C TRP A 254 -15.57 -14.69 -16.42
N GLY A 255 -15.00 -14.93 -15.25
CA GLY A 255 -15.47 -14.33 -13.99
C GLY A 255 -15.06 -12.87 -13.88
N ALA A 256 -14.85 -12.39 -12.65
CA ALA A 256 -14.27 -11.10 -12.40
C ALA A 256 -12.80 -11.08 -12.86
N ILE A 257 -12.45 -10.08 -13.65
CA ILE A 257 -11.09 -9.92 -14.21
C ILE A 257 -10.48 -8.67 -13.60
N SER A 258 -9.50 -8.87 -12.72
CA SER A 258 -8.71 -7.77 -12.20
C SER A 258 -7.61 -7.43 -13.19
N MET A 259 -7.51 -6.14 -13.55
CA MET A 259 -6.55 -5.66 -14.52
C MET A 259 -5.53 -4.72 -13.86
N LEU A 260 -4.25 -5.06 -13.97
CA LEU A 260 -3.17 -4.20 -13.55
C LEU A 260 -2.92 -3.13 -14.62
N VAL A 261 -2.96 -1.87 -14.21
CA VAL A 261 -2.69 -0.72 -15.06
C VAL A 261 -1.58 0.14 -14.47
N ARG A 262 -0.93 0.97 -15.29
CA ARG A 262 0.12 1.90 -14.87
C ARG A 262 -0.28 3.33 -15.22
N THR A 263 -1.45 3.72 -14.75
CA THR A 263 -2.05 5.04 -15.00
C THR A 263 -1.99 5.95 -13.78
N GLY A 264 -1.58 5.42 -12.64
CA GLY A 264 -1.48 6.16 -11.39
C GLY A 264 -0.49 7.32 -11.48
N ARG A 265 -0.80 8.37 -10.74
CA ARG A 265 0.03 9.57 -10.63
C ARG A 265 -0.05 10.16 -9.24
N SER A 266 1.04 10.76 -8.79
CA SER A 266 1.10 11.46 -7.52
C SER A 266 1.90 12.76 -7.63
N SER A 267 1.68 13.65 -6.66
CA SER A 267 2.45 14.88 -6.50
C SER A 267 2.54 15.22 -5.01
N TYR A 268 3.75 15.42 -4.53
CA TYR A 268 4.05 15.80 -3.16
C TYR A 268 4.85 17.08 -3.12
N HIS A 269 4.41 18.03 -2.31
CA HIS A 269 5.09 19.28 -2.02
C HIS A 269 5.24 19.41 -0.51
N ALA A 270 6.41 19.75 -0.03
CA ALA A 270 6.64 19.96 1.38
C ALA A 270 7.66 21.07 1.66
N LEU A 271 7.40 21.85 2.68
CA LEU A 271 8.40 22.63 3.40
C LEU A 271 8.70 21.88 4.70
N GLN A 272 9.92 21.41 4.84
CA GLN A 272 10.42 20.71 6.02
C GLN A 272 11.40 21.61 6.75
N THR A 273 11.16 21.85 8.04
CA THR A 273 12.03 22.68 8.87
C THR A 273 12.48 21.91 10.10
N ALA A 274 13.70 22.14 10.52
CA ALA A 274 14.24 21.53 11.72
C ALA A 274 15.12 22.51 12.50
N ILE A 275 15.04 22.42 13.83
CA ILE A 275 16.01 23.02 14.76
C ILE A 275 16.59 21.86 15.57
N THR A 276 17.90 21.73 15.58
CA THR A 276 18.60 20.70 16.34
C THR A 276 19.62 21.33 17.25
N LYS A 277 19.62 20.89 18.52
CA LYS A 277 20.66 21.22 19.49
C LYS A 277 21.40 19.94 19.89
N ARG A 278 22.71 19.90 19.67
CA ARG A 278 23.59 18.83 20.15
C ARG A 278 23.71 18.92 21.66
N PHE A 279 24.06 17.80 22.26
CA PHE A 279 24.22 17.72 23.69
C PHE A 279 25.25 18.74 24.19
N SER A 280 24.81 19.68 25.00
CA SER A 280 25.61 20.68 25.70
C SER A 280 24.81 21.26 26.86
N ASN A 281 25.49 21.68 27.92
CA ASN A 281 24.81 22.22 29.13
C ASN A 281 23.70 21.26 29.62
N HIS A 282 24.00 19.97 29.68
CA HIS A 282 23.16 18.91 30.20
C HIS A 282 21.92 18.57 29.36
N TRP A 283 21.70 19.13 28.16
CA TRP A 283 20.55 18.78 27.34
C TRP A 283 20.82 18.81 25.85
N GLN A 284 20.04 18.01 25.13
CA GLN A 284 19.92 18.01 23.67
C GLN A 284 18.46 17.95 23.27
N GLY A 285 18.15 18.36 22.06
CA GLY A 285 16.80 18.26 21.54
C GLY A 285 16.69 18.62 20.09
N SER A 286 15.57 18.28 19.50
CA SER A 286 15.19 18.72 18.16
C SER A 286 13.70 19.08 18.08
N ALA A 287 13.41 20.00 17.20
CA ALA A 287 12.07 20.35 16.78
C ALA A 287 12.00 20.28 15.26
N THR A 288 11.07 19.52 14.73
CA THR A 288 10.80 19.45 13.30
C THR A 288 9.37 19.88 13.02
N TYR A 289 9.19 20.58 11.91
CA TYR A 289 7.87 20.91 11.41
C TYR A 289 7.82 20.71 9.90
N THR A 290 6.78 20.04 9.45
CA THR A 290 6.50 19.82 8.04
C THR A 290 5.15 20.41 7.67
N TYR A 291 5.15 21.26 6.66
CA TYR A 291 3.96 21.69 5.94
C TYR A 291 3.97 21.04 4.57
N SER A 292 2.96 20.20 4.26
CA SER A 292 2.98 19.42 3.04
C SER A 292 1.61 19.28 2.40
N GLY A 293 1.61 18.87 1.14
CA GLY A 293 0.43 18.45 0.41
C GLY A 293 0.77 17.27 -0.48
N LEU A 294 0.03 16.18 -0.33
CA LEU A 294 0.13 15.00 -1.16
C LEU A 294 -1.16 14.80 -1.94
N TRP A 295 -1.06 14.81 -3.26
CA TRP A 295 -2.13 14.49 -4.19
C TRP A 295 -1.81 13.18 -4.88
N ASP A 296 -2.84 12.38 -5.12
CA ASP A 296 -2.75 11.20 -5.97
C ASP A 296 -4.05 10.96 -6.74
N ALA A 297 -3.99 10.17 -7.80
CA ALA A 297 -5.17 9.73 -8.54
C ALA A 297 -5.57 8.31 -8.15
N PHE A 298 -4.60 7.48 -7.77
CA PHE A 298 -4.80 6.11 -7.34
C PHE A 298 -3.78 5.76 -6.26
N PRO A 299 -4.18 5.69 -5.00
CA PRO A 299 -3.30 5.18 -3.96
C PRO A 299 -3.18 3.67 -4.13
N VAL A 300 -2.09 3.23 -4.69
CA VAL A 300 -1.79 1.81 -4.79
C VAL A 300 -1.29 1.31 -3.45
N ALA A 301 -1.95 0.29 -2.90
CA ALA A 301 -1.39 -0.44 -1.79
C ALA A 301 -0.08 -1.12 -2.25
N PHE A 302 0.99 -0.90 -1.52
CA PHE A 302 2.32 -1.42 -1.80
C PHE A 302 2.37 -2.95 -1.95
N SER A 303 1.40 -3.64 -1.37
CA SER A 303 1.31 -5.10 -1.38
C SER A 303 0.75 -5.71 -2.67
N GLY A 304 0.28 -4.91 -3.62
CA GLY A 304 -0.22 -5.39 -4.91
C GLY A 304 -1.46 -6.31 -4.88
N VAL A 305 -1.99 -6.61 -3.72
CA VAL A 305 -3.05 -7.61 -3.52
C VAL A 305 -4.40 -6.96 -3.20
N ASN A 306 -4.41 -5.73 -2.72
CA ASN A 306 -5.65 -5.01 -2.48
C ASN A 306 -5.94 -4.08 -3.66
N PRO A 307 -6.97 -4.36 -4.45
CA PRO A 307 -7.41 -3.44 -5.48
C PRO A 307 -7.84 -2.11 -4.84
N SER A 308 -7.47 -1.02 -5.47
CA SER A 308 -8.04 0.28 -5.16
C SER A 308 -9.54 0.26 -5.37
N PRO A 309 -10.31 1.10 -4.65
CA PRO A 309 -11.73 1.26 -4.96
C PRO A 309 -11.90 1.54 -6.44
N VAL A 310 -12.81 0.82 -7.09
CA VAL A 310 -13.09 1.02 -8.51
C VAL A 310 -13.44 2.48 -8.74
N PRO A 311 -12.85 3.12 -9.76
CA PRO A 311 -13.24 4.46 -10.14
C PRO A 311 -14.74 4.52 -10.38
N THR A 312 -15.38 5.55 -9.86
CA THR A 312 -16.80 5.78 -10.10
C THR A 312 -17.09 6.28 -11.51
N THR A 313 -16.04 6.70 -12.21
CA THR A 313 -16.11 7.19 -13.59
C THR A 313 -15.08 6.47 -14.48
N PRO A 314 -15.41 6.17 -15.74
CA PRO A 314 -14.51 5.46 -16.65
C PRO A 314 -13.20 6.20 -16.95
N ASP A 315 -13.22 7.53 -16.87
CA ASP A 315 -12.12 8.39 -17.30
C ASP A 315 -11.14 8.78 -16.18
N LEU A 316 -11.36 8.32 -14.95
CA LEU A 316 -10.56 8.67 -13.77
C LEU A 316 -10.44 10.18 -13.50
N GLY A 317 -11.17 11.04 -14.23
CA GLY A 317 -11.05 12.49 -14.16
C GLY A 317 -11.32 13.06 -12.76
N GLY A 318 -12.25 12.47 -12.02
CA GLY A 318 -12.59 12.84 -10.65
C GLY A 318 -11.69 12.24 -9.56
N GLU A 319 -10.72 11.40 -9.90
CA GLU A 319 -9.92 10.66 -8.92
C GLU A 319 -8.68 11.44 -8.41
N TRP A 320 -8.27 12.51 -9.10
CA TRP A 320 -7.19 13.36 -8.63
C TRP A 320 -7.62 14.19 -7.44
N SER A 321 -7.12 13.84 -6.27
CA SER A 321 -7.49 14.50 -5.02
C SER A 321 -6.35 14.44 -4.00
N LEU A 322 -6.53 15.10 -2.85
CA LEU A 322 -5.61 14.89 -1.74
C LEU A 322 -5.63 13.42 -1.31
N SER A 323 -4.44 12.86 -1.13
CA SER A 323 -4.21 11.47 -0.76
C SER A 323 -4.72 11.16 0.65
N SER A 324 -5.01 9.90 0.91
CA SER A 324 -5.23 9.42 2.29
C SER A 324 -3.99 9.60 3.19
N GLY A 325 -2.80 9.65 2.60
CA GLY A 325 -1.54 9.95 3.29
C GLY A 325 -1.22 11.43 3.45
N ASP A 326 -2.13 12.36 3.05
CA ASP A 326 -1.91 13.80 3.20
C ASP A 326 -1.95 14.20 4.68
N LEU A 327 -0.81 14.67 5.19
CA LEU A 327 -0.65 15.24 6.53
C LEU A 327 -0.18 16.67 6.41
N ARG A 328 -1.11 17.60 6.21
CA ARG A 328 -0.82 19.02 5.91
C ARG A 328 0.12 19.68 6.92
N HIS A 329 -0.06 19.39 8.18
CA HIS A 329 0.73 19.94 9.28
C HIS A 329 1.18 18.82 10.20
N ARG A 330 2.47 18.70 10.43
CA ARG A 330 3.06 17.75 11.35
C ARG A 330 4.22 18.40 12.09
N ALA A 331 4.24 18.28 13.42
CA ALA A 331 5.36 18.70 14.24
C ALA A 331 5.80 17.58 15.19
N VAL A 332 7.11 17.45 15.37
CA VAL A 332 7.71 16.56 16.36
C VAL A 332 8.73 17.33 17.17
N LEU A 333 8.60 17.27 18.48
CA LEU A 333 9.56 17.79 19.43
C LEU A 333 10.15 16.61 20.21
N ASN A 334 11.45 16.56 20.38
CA ASN A 334 12.07 15.56 21.24
C ASN A 334 13.26 16.16 21.99
N GLY A 335 13.59 15.55 23.13
CA GLY A 335 14.70 16.01 23.91
C GLY A 335 15.12 15.05 25.00
N ILE A 336 16.34 15.25 25.46
CA ILE A 336 16.95 14.54 26.59
C ILE A 336 17.57 15.62 27.50
N TRP A 337 17.28 15.52 28.77
CA TRP A 337 17.86 16.37 29.81
C TRP A 337 18.49 15.52 30.92
N GLN A 338 19.78 15.69 31.13
CA GLN A 338 20.51 15.10 32.26
C GLN A 338 20.39 16.06 33.46
N VAL A 339 19.48 15.77 34.37
CA VAL A 339 19.20 16.61 35.53
C VAL A 339 20.37 16.61 36.53
N GLY A 340 21.16 15.54 36.52
CA GLY A 340 22.28 15.32 37.45
C GLY A 340 22.06 14.12 38.36
N ARG A 341 23.12 13.69 39.05
CA ARG A 341 23.09 12.54 39.98
C ARG A 341 22.54 11.24 39.36
N GLY A 342 22.76 11.07 38.03
CA GLY A 342 22.29 9.88 37.30
C GLY A 342 20.85 9.96 36.84
N LEU A 343 20.12 11.06 37.11
CA LEU A 343 18.75 11.25 36.64
C LEU A 343 18.74 11.87 35.24
N GLN A 344 18.03 11.22 34.32
CA GLN A 344 17.76 11.68 32.97
C GLN A 344 16.25 11.72 32.71
N ILE A 345 15.80 12.79 32.09
CA ILE A 345 14.44 12.94 31.57
C ILE A 345 14.53 12.99 30.06
N SER A 346 13.71 12.23 29.38
CA SER A 346 13.59 12.29 27.92
C SER A 346 12.13 12.22 27.50
N GLY A 347 11.84 12.83 26.37
CA GLY A 347 10.47 12.82 25.88
C GLY A 347 10.38 13.10 24.40
N VAL A 348 9.22 12.74 23.85
CA VAL A 348 8.82 13.07 22.49
C VAL A 348 7.39 13.59 22.51
N PHE A 349 7.15 14.66 21.79
CA PHE A 349 5.82 15.19 21.53
C PHE A 349 5.57 15.20 20.02
N TYR A 350 4.48 14.60 19.63
CA TYR A 350 3.98 14.59 18.25
C TYR A 350 2.64 15.32 18.19
N THR A 351 2.48 16.17 17.18
CA THR A 351 1.17 16.70 16.80
C THR A 351 1.06 16.78 15.28
N GLY A 352 -0.12 16.44 14.76
CA GLY A 352 -0.42 16.52 13.34
C GLY A 352 -1.92 16.68 13.12
N ILE A 353 -2.29 17.21 11.96
CA ILE A 353 -3.69 17.16 11.53
C ILE A 353 -4.07 15.69 11.32
N GLY A 354 -5.36 15.42 11.35
CA GLY A 354 -5.87 14.07 11.10
C GLY A 354 -5.59 13.61 9.68
N GLU A 355 -5.35 12.31 9.53
CA GLU A 355 -5.24 11.65 8.24
C GLU A 355 -6.54 11.78 7.46
N ARG A 356 -6.44 11.85 6.15
CA ARG A 356 -7.63 11.76 5.31
C ARG A 356 -8.08 10.31 5.21
N ALA A 357 -9.38 10.09 5.26
CA ALA A 357 -9.97 8.78 5.12
C ALA A 357 -10.80 8.69 3.86
N THR A 358 -10.76 7.53 3.22
CA THR A 358 -11.68 7.20 2.14
C THR A 358 -13.08 7.15 2.71
N THR A 359 -13.91 8.09 2.30
CA THR A 359 -15.32 8.11 2.64
C THR A 359 -16.08 7.34 1.58
N THR A 360 -17.02 6.51 2.01
CA THR A 360 -17.88 5.74 1.12
C THR A 360 -19.34 6.02 1.45
N TYR A 361 -20.20 5.83 0.48
CA TYR A 361 -21.65 5.87 0.73
C TYR A 361 -22.07 4.68 1.58
N GLY A 362 -21.56 3.47 1.27
CA GLY A 362 -21.75 2.26 2.07
C GLY A 362 -22.68 1.22 1.47
N THR A 363 -23.40 1.55 0.40
CA THR A 363 -24.23 0.62 -0.38
C THR A 363 -23.81 0.62 -1.84
N ASP A 364 -23.98 -0.51 -2.51
CA ASP A 364 -23.63 -0.67 -3.92
C ASP A 364 -24.79 -0.23 -4.82
N VAL A 365 -25.01 1.07 -4.92
CA VAL A 365 -26.08 1.64 -5.76
C VAL A 365 -25.80 1.51 -7.25
N ARG A 366 -24.54 1.26 -7.65
CA ARG A 366 -24.12 1.10 -9.06
C ARG A 366 -23.95 -0.35 -9.48
N VAL A 367 -24.15 -1.30 -8.57
CA VAL A 367 -23.93 -2.74 -8.82
C VAL A 367 -22.53 -3.00 -9.37
N ILE A 368 -21.52 -2.49 -8.65
CA ILE A 368 -20.08 -2.64 -9.03
C ILE A 368 -19.53 -3.97 -8.53
N SER A 369 -19.96 -4.43 -7.35
CA SER A 369 -19.46 -5.67 -6.78
C SER A 369 -19.97 -6.87 -7.56
N GLY A 370 -19.06 -7.55 -8.22
CA GLY A 370 -19.32 -8.86 -8.80
C GLY A 370 -19.38 -9.94 -7.71
N VAL A 371 -20.01 -11.04 -8.03
CA VAL A 371 -19.99 -12.22 -7.17
C VAL A 371 -18.58 -12.72 -6.98
N GLY A 372 -18.02 -12.55 -5.78
CA GLY A 372 -16.67 -12.96 -5.42
C GLY A 372 -15.58 -11.92 -5.67
N GLY A 373 -15.92 -10.68 -6.02
CA GLY A 373 -14.96 -9.58 -6.11
C GLY A 373 -14.45 -9.15 -4.73
N PRO A 374 -13.23 -8.61 -4.63
CA PRO A 374 -12.65 -8.11 -3.38
C PRO A 374 -13.32 -6.83 -2.89
N GLU A 375 -14.27 -6.29 -3.65
CA GLU A 375 -14.97 -5.04 -3.36
C GLU A 375 -16.20 -5.31 -2.53
N SER A 376 -16.12 -4.89 -1.29
CA SER A 376 -17.32 -4.80 -0.45
C SER A 376 -18.09 -3.53 -0.80
N SER A 377 -19.40 -3.56 -0.68
CA SER A 377 -20.28 -2.39 -0.82
C SER A 377 -19.84 -1.19 0.03
N SER A 378 -19.12 -1.45 1.13
CA SER A 378 -18.58 -0.41 2.00
C SER A 378 -17.47 0.45 1.37
N ARG A 379 -16.90 0.06 0.23
CA ARG A 379 -15.88 0.82 -0.49
C ARG A 379 -16.42 1.73 -1.58
N LEU A 380 -17.72 1.71 -1.81
CA LEU A 380 -18.36 2.40 -2.93
C LEU A 380 -18.69 3.82 -2.57
N ARG A 381 -18.52 4.74 -3.50
CA ARG A 381 -18.69 6.17 -3.30
C ARG A 381 -19.91 6.77 -3.99
N ALA A 382 -20.56 6.03 -4.88
CA ALA A 382 -21.77 6.52 -5.54
C ALA A 382 -22.96 6.58 -4.57
N ARG A 383 -23.65 7.72 -4.50
CA ARG A 383 -24.85 7.92 -3.71
C ARG A 383 -26.11 7.63 -4.53
N ALA A 384 -27.21 7.38 -3.84
CA ALA A 384 -28.51 7.09 -4.48
C ALA A 384 -29.07 8.27 -5.31
N ASP A 385 -28.67 9.49 -5.01
CA ASP A 385 -29.04 10.71 -5.76
C ASP A 385 -28.21 10.95 -7.03
N GLY A 386 -27.31 10.01 -7.37
CA GLY A 386 -26.41 10.10 -8.51
C GLY A 386 -25.13 10.90 -8.27
N THR A 387 -24.96 11.50 -7.10
CA THR A 387 -23.71 12.17 -6.74
C THR A 387 -22.64 11.16 -6.29
N VAL A 388 -21.40 11.59 -6.27
CA VAL A 388 -20.25 10.78 -5.86
C VAL A 388 -19.59 11.39 -4.65
N VAL A 389 -19.38 10.59 -3.59
CA VAL A 389 -18.58 11.00 -2.44
C VAL A 389 -17.17 11.31 -2.92
N PRO A 390 -16.66 12.53 -2.72
CA PRO A 390 -15.31 12.86 -3.13
C PRO A 390 -14.27 11.97 -2.43
N ARG A 391 -13.24 11.55 -3.17
CA ARG A 391 -12.19 10.68 -2.62
C ARG A 391 -11.44 11.40 -1.49
N ASN A 392 -11.19 10.69 -0.39
CA ASN A 392 -10.46 11.18 0.78
C ASN A 392 -11.00 12.50 1.35
N SER A 393 -12.31 12.71 1.27
CA SER A 393 -12.95 13.95 1.72
C SER A 393 -13.07 14.08 3.24
N PHE A 394 -13.07 12.97 3.96
CA PHE A 394 -13.17 12.98 5.42
C PHE A 394 -11.79 13.19 6.04
N VAL A 395 -11.68 14.15 6.95
CA VAL A 395 -10.45 14.40 7.70
C VAL A 395 -10.66 13.91 9.12
N GLN A 396 -9.84 12.96 9.56
CA GLN A 396 -9.83 12.46 10.93
C GLN A 396 -9.41 13.57 11.91
N PRO A 397 -9.75 13.47 13.19
CA PRO A 397 -9.32 14.44 14.18
C PRO A 397 -7.80 14.56 14.26
N PRO A 398 -7.28 15.73 14.65
CA PRO A 398 -5.86 15.91 14.90
C PRO A 398 -5.33 14.91 15.93
N ARG A 399 -4.15 14.38 15.67
CA ARG A 399 -3.45 13.48 16.59
C ARG A 399 -2.45 14.27 17.43
N ARG A 400 -2.44 13.99 18.73
CA ARG A 400 -1.47 14.56 19.69
C ARG A 400 -1.00 13.45 20.62
N LYS A 401 0.30 13.29 20.74
CA LYS A 401 0.89 12.29 21.60
C LYS A 401 2.13 12.86 22.26
N ALA A 402 2.21 12.73 23.58
CA ALA A 402 3.40 13.02 24.33
C ALA A 402 3.81 11.80 25.13
N ASP A 403 5.04 11.36 24.96
CA ASP A 403 5.64 10.26 25.71
C ASP A 403 6.78 10.80 26.55
N LEU A 404 6.88 10.33 27.79
CA LEU A 404 7.90 10.77 28.74
C LEU A 404 8.59 9.55 29.34
N ARG A 405 9.91 9.62 29.47
CA ARG A 405 10.74 8.64 30.14
C ARG A 405 11.59 9.31 31.21
N LEU A 406 11.55 8.75 32.41
CA LEU A 406 12.45 9.00 33.50
C LEU A 406 13.42 7.83 33.62
N GLN A 407 14.68 8.12 33.76
CA GLN A 407 15.73 7.12 33.90
C GLN A 407 16.67 7.54 35.04
N GLN A 408 16.84 6.67 36.02
CA GLN A 408 17.76 6.88 37.12
C GLN A 408 18.85 5.83 37.07
N GLN A 409 20.09 6.27 36.90
CA GLN A 409 21.26 5.41 36.96
C GLN A 409 21.91 5.53 38.34
N ILE A 410 22.20 4.38 38.96
CA ILE A 410 22.89 4.27 40.23
C ILE A 410 24.14 3.42 39.99
N SER A 411 25.33 4.00 40.23
CA SER A 411 26.58 3.27 40.15
C SER A 411 26.83 2.55 41.47
N LEU A 412 27.08 1.28 41.39
CA LEU A 412 27.40 0.39 42.52
C LEU A 412 28.90 0.01 42.49
N PRO A 413 29.46 -0.52 43.59
CA PRO A 413 30.83 -1.03 43.62
C PRO A 413 31.05 -2.11 42.52
N HIS A 414 32.33 -2.37 42.18
CA HIS A 414 32.73 -3.43 41.25
C HIS A 414 32.23 -3.24 39.80
N ARG A 415 32.09 -1.98 39.34
CA ARG A 415 31.64 -1.60 37.99
C ARG A 415 30.16 -2.01 37.69
N ILE A 416 29.40 -2.34 38.69
CA ILE A 416 28.01 -2.63 38.55
C ILE A 416 27.20 -1.33 38.44
N SER A 417 26.24 -1.25 37.55
CA SER A 417 25.29 -0.16 37.50
C SER A 417 23.85 -0.67 37.46
N LEU A 418 22.99 -0.06 38.24
CA LEU A 418 21.55 -0.30 38.23
C LEU A 418 20.87 0.91 37.60
N GLU A 419 20.03 0.66 36.62
CA GLU A 419 19.23 1.66 35.93
C GLU A 419 17.75 1.34 36.15
N GLY A 420 17.03 2.28 36.77
CA GLY A 420 15.58 2.25 36.90
C GLY A 420 14.96 3.10 35.79
N ILE A 421 13.91 2.62 35.16
CA ILE A 421 13.24 3.24 34.03
C ILE A 421 11.73 3.32 34.32
N ALA A 422 11.16 4.50 34.19
CA ALA A 422 9.71 4.73 34.21
C ALA A 422 9.30 5.44 32.94
N GLU A 423 8.35 4.88 32.20
CA GLU A 423 7.84 5.45 30.95
C GLU A 423 6.34 5.63 31.02
N VAL A 424 5.89 6.77 30.52
CA VAL A 424 4.46 7.06 30.38
C VAL A 424 4.22 7.46 28.92
N PHE A 425 3.45 6.65 28.22
CA PHE A 425 3.03 6.92 26.86
C PHE A 425 1.69 7.64 26.85
N ASN A 426 1.55 8.61 25.96
CA ASN A 426 0.38 9.46 25.88
C ASN A 426 0.06 10.16 27.22
N VAL A 427 1.06 10.88 27.77
CA VAL A 427 1.01 11.54 29.08
C VAL A 427 -0.26 12.37 29.29
N PHE A 428 -0.71 13.08 28.25
CA PHE A 428 -1.92 13.90 28.29
C PHE A 428 -3.22 13.12 28.15
N ASN A 429 -3.13 11.77 28.01
CA ASN A 429 -4.27 10.91 27.77
C ASN A 429 -5.17 11.39 26.62
N SER A 430 -4.54 11.91 25.57
CA SER A 430 -5.24 12.33 24.35
C SER A 430 -5.75 11.09 23.64
N PRO A 431 -7.05 10.88 23.48
CA PRO A 431 -7.56 9.58 23.02
C PRO A 431 -7.30 9.31 21.55
N ASN A 432 -6.91 10.32 20.75
CA ASN A 432 -6.58 10.16 19.31
C ASN A 432 -7.61 9.29 18.58
N TRP A 433 -8.88 9.66 18.70
CA TRP A 433 -9.99 8.90 18.13
C TRP A 433 -9.87 8.73 16.62
N THR A 434 -10.34 7.59 16.11
CA THR A 434 -10.74 7.40 14.72
C THR A 434 -12.26 7.44 14.62
N PHE A 435 -12.75 7.77 13.42
CA PHE A 435 -14.18 7.97 13.18
C PHE A 435 -14.64 7.10 12.03
N THR A 436 -15.91 6.68 12.09
CA THR A 436 -16.55 5.95 11.01
C THR A 436 -16.78 6.88 9.81
N THR A 437 -16.43 6.42 8.61
CA THR A 437 -16.45 7.21 7.38
C THR A 437 -17.43 6.69 6.33
N VAL A 438 -18.36 5.81 6.71
CA VAL A 438 -19.43 5.27 5.86
C VAL A 438 -20.68 6.11 6.04
N GLU A 439 -21.11 6.85 5.02
CA GLU A 439 -22.19 7.84 5.12
C GLU A 439 -23.54 7.24 5.51
N THR A 440 -23.88 6.04 5.02
CA THR A 440 -25.16 5.36 5.36
C THR A 440 -25.14 4.67 6.71
N SER A 441 -23.99 4.62 7.39
CA SER A 441 -23.89 4.04 8.72
C SER A 441 -24.55 4.94 9.76
N PRO A 442 -25.39 4.41 10.67
CA PRO A 442 -25.91 5.16 11.82
C PRO A 442 -24.79 5.74 12.72
N GLN A 443 -23.56 5.18 12.61
CA GLN A 443 -22.40 5.64 13.33
C GLN A 443 -21.51 6.59 12.51
N TYR A 444 -21.95 7.10 11.36
CA TYR A 444 -21.18 8.04 10.57
C TYR A 444 -20.70 9.23 11.41
N GLY A 445 -19.39 9.50 11.36
CA GLY A 445 -18.77 10.54 12.17
C GLY A 445 -18.69 10.24 13.67
N GLN A 446 -19.07 9.04 14.12
CA GLN A 446 -18.91 8.62 15.51
C GLN A 446 -17.54 7.97 15.75
N ARG A 447 -17.11 8.02 17.00
CA ARG A 447 -15.83 7.47 17.46
C ARG A 447 -15.85 5.94 17.40
N THR A 448 -14.78 5.36 16.84
CA THR A 448 -14.64 3.90 16.72
C THR A 448 -13.55 3.32 17.61
N SER A 449 -12.40 3.98 17.71
CA SER A 449 -11.28 3.52 18.53
C SER A 449 -10.45 4.71 19.01
N GLY A 450 -9.68 4.50 20.07
CA GLY A 450 -8.80 5.51 20.64
C GLY A 450 -7.60 4.88 21.33
N GLN A 451 -6.56 5.69 21.54
CA GLN A 451 -5.37 5.32 22.31
C GLN A 451 -5.42 6.02 23.66
N PHE A 452 -5.28 5.24 24.72
CA PHE A 452 -5.23 5.76 26.07
C PHE A 452 -3.81 5.77 26.61
N ARG A 453 -3.61 6.48 27.73
CA ARG A 453 -2.35 6.50 28.45
C ARG A 453 -1.97 5.09 28.90
N THR A 454 -0.71 4.73 28.71
CA THR A 454 -0.11 3.53 29.27
C THR A 454 1.18 3.89 29.99
N ALA A 455 1.55 3.11 30.99
CA ALA A 455 2.79 3.27 31.72
C ALA A 455 3.52 1.93 31.81
N GLN A 456 4.84 1.97 31.83
CA GLN A 456 5.67 0.81 32.10
C GLN A 456 6.83 1.17 33.02
N LEU A 457 7.27 0.17 33.77
CA LEU A 457 8.47 0.24 34.61
C LEU A 457 9.45 -0.82 34.13
N GLY A 458 10.70 -0.49 34.17
CA GLY A 458 11.79 -1.40 33.82
C GLY A 458 13.04 -1.15 34.64
N PHE A 459 13.90 -2.11 34.66
CA PHE A 459 15.23 -1.95 35.23
C PHE A 459 16.27 -2.67 34.36
N ARG A 460 17.50 -2.16 34.41
CA ARG A 460 18.66 -2.77 33.76
C ARG A 460 19.80 -2.87 34.78
N LEU A 461 20.35 -4.03 34.90
CA LEU A 461 21.57 -4.27 35.65
C LEU A 461 22.72 -4.53 34.66
N THR A 462 23.80 -3.78 34.82
CA THR A 462 25.04 -3.96 34.02
C THR A 462 26.15 -4.27 34.94
N PHE A 463 26.94 -5.33 34.65
CA PHE A 463 28.03 -5.84 35.46
C PHE A 463 29.24 -6.18 34.60
#